data_4a76dc41510b79fc06f92b67fb247b94
#
_entry.id   4a76dc41510b79fc06f92b67fb247b94
#
_cell.length_a   1.000
_cell.length_b   1.000
_cell.length_c   1.000
_cell.angle_alpha   90.00
_cell.angle_beta   90.00
_cell.angle_gamma   90.00
#
_symmetry.space_group_name_H-M   'P 1'
#
loop_
_entity.id
_entity.type
_entity.pdbx_description
1 polymer ?
#
loop_
_entity_poly.entity_id
_entity_poly.type
_entity_poly.pdbx_seq_one_letter_code
_entity_poly.pdbx_strand_id
1 'polypeptide(L)'
;LIPSPYWVSYPDMVYLNGGVPVAVKAPASQGFKVTVEQLEAALTPKAKILVFNSPSNPTGACYSVSERDAIVKWALDRGLFIIADEIYDQLVYEPNKPSSIIVWWKQYPDRIAVVNGLAKSFAMTGWRVGYTVTHPDLVKKLSQITGQATGNICSVSQKAAVAALTGPYDCVESMRQAFQKRRDMAWKEIASWSNVVCPKSEGAFYLFADISALYDEKMPDATAACTRLLSEAGVALVPGDAFGAPDCIRFSYAVADDVLMDALARVRKVLIGQ
;
A
#
# COMPACT_ATOMS: atom_id res chain seq x y z
N LEU A 1 -7.48 -6.43 12.79
CA LEU A 1 -8.25 -5.96 11.65
C LEU A 1 -7.31 -5.44 10.58
N ILE A 2 -7.59 -5.75 9.31
CA ILE A 2 -6.75 -5.35 8.17
C ILE A 2 -7.69 -4.81 7.08
N PRO A 3 -7.70 -3.48 6.81
CA PRO A 3 -8.38 -2.93 5.65
C PRO A 3 -7.93 -3.63 4.35
N SER A 4 -8.88 -4.10 3.56
CA SER A 4 -8.65 -4.80 2.29
C SER A 4 -9.19 -3.95 1.14
N PRO A 5 -8.45 -3.83 0.02
CA PRO A 5 -7.20 -4.53 -0.34
C PRO A 5 -5.99 -4.13 0.51
N TYR A 6 -5.11 -5.10 0.81
CA TYR A 6 -3.97 -4.96 1.72
C TYR A 6 -2.66 -5.48 1.07
N TRP A 7 -1.51 -5.10 1.64
CA TRP A 7 -0.25 -5.73 1.26
C TRP A 7 -0.22 -7.20 1.68
N VAL A 8 0.14 -8.06 0.73
CA VAL A 8 0.06 -9.53 0.84
C VAL A 8 0.64 -10.11 2.13
N SER A 9 1.68 -9.50 2.70
CA SER A 9 2.36 -10.03 3.88
C SER A 9 1.64 -9.76 5.20
N TYR A 10 0.65 -8.86 5.27
CA TYR A 10 -0.01 -8.57 6.54
C TYR A 10 -0.74 -9.78 7.12
N PRO A 11 -1.55 -10.54 6.37
CA PRO A 11 -2.18 -11.75 6.90
C PRO A 11 -1.16 -12.79 7.36
N ASP A 12 -0.10 -13.01 6.57
CA ASP A 12 0.94 -13.99 6.89
C ASP A 12 1.68 -13.63 8.17
N MET A 13 2.01 -12.34 8.37
CA MET A 13 2.60 -11.85 9.61
C MET A 13 1.69 -12.12 10.82
N VAL A 14 0.38 -11.97 10.67
CA VAL A 14 -0.59 -12.27 11.74
C VAL A 14 -0.63 -13.77 12.02
N TYR A 15 -0.70 -14.62 10.98
CA TYR A 15 -0.69 -16.08 11.14
C TYR A 15 0.59 -16.59 11.80
N LEU A 16 1.76 -16.10 11.38
CA LEU A 16 3.05 -16.46 11.95
C LEU A 16 3.16 -16.16 13.45
N ASN A 17 2.38 -15.18 13.94
CA ASN A 17 2.33 -14.84 15.35
C ASN A 17 1.11 -15.45 16.08
N GLY A 18 0.46 -16.46 15.51
CA GLY A 18 -0.69 -17.16 16.12
C GLY A 18 -1.98 -16.34 16.16
N GLY A 19 -2.04 -15.25 15.41
CA GLY A 19 -3.23 -14.40 15.30
C GLY A 19 -4.17 -14.88 14.19
N VAL A 20 -5.36 -14.28 14.16
CA VAL A 20 -6.36 -14.48 13.10
C VAL A 20 -6.55 -13.14 12.38
N PRO A 21 -6.14 -13.03 11.11
CA PRO A 21 -6.37 -11.82 10.34
C PRO A 21 -7.86 -11.70 9.96
N VAL A 22 -8.42 -10.53 10.18
CA VAL A 22 -9.79 -10.19 9.79
C VAL A 22 -9.73 -9.10 8.74
N ALA A 23 -9.99 -9.46 7.48
CA ALA A 23 -10.02 -8.53 6.37
C ALA A 23 -11.32 -7.70 6.40
N VAL A 24 -11.18 -6.38 6.35
CA VAL A 24 -12.32 -5.45 6.23
C VAL A 24 -12.36 -4.91 4.82
N LYS A 25 -13.32 -5.39 4.03
CA LYS A 25 -13.38 -5.11 2.58
C LYS A 25 -13.84 -3.69 2.27
N ALA A 26 -13.14 -3.05 1.32
CA ALA A 26 -13.56 -1.81 0.68
C ALA A 26 -13.53 -1.98 -0.84
N PRO A 27 -14.66 -1.84 -1.55
CA PRO A 27 -14.73 -2.05 -3.00
C PRO A 27 -14.13 -0.87 -3.78
N ALA A 28 -13.87 -1.10 -5.08
CA ALA A 28 -13.41 -0.06 -6.01
C ALA A 28 -14.35 1.13 -6.07
N SER A 29 -15.67 0.89 -6.03
CA SER A 29 -16.70 1.95 -6.02
C SER A 29 -16.61 2.90 -4.81
N GLN A 30 -15.92 2.46 -3.74
CA GLN A 30 -15.65 3.24 -2.51
C GLN A 30 -14.20 3.78 -2.47
N GLY A 31 -13.47 3.70 -3.60
CA GLY A 31 -12.06 4.11 -3.68
C GLY A 31 -11.12 3.25 -2.82
N PHE A 32 -11.51 2.04 -2.48
CA PHE A 32 -10.75 1.10 -1.65
C PHE A 32 -10.43 1.60 -0.22
N LYS A 33 -11.21 2.54 0.31
CA LYS A 33 -11.05 3.06 1.68
C LYS A 33 -12.15 2.52 2.58
N VAL A 34 -11.79 1.89 3.69
CA VAL A 34 -12.76 1.42 4.70
C VAL A 34 -13.32 2.59 5.50
N THR A 35 -14.56 2.44 5.96
CA THR A 35 -15.20 3.39 6.87
C THR A 35 -15.15 2.86 8.31
N VAL A 36 -15.44 3.75 9.28
CA VAL A 36 -15.54 3.39 10.70
C VAL A 36 -16.66 2.35 10.91
N GLU A 37 -17.76 2.46 10.19
CA GLU A 37 -18.90 1.52 10.29
C GLU A 37 -18.50 0.12 9.82
N GLN A 38 -17.70 0.00 8.76
CA GLN A 38 -17.20 -1.29 8.29
C GLN A 38 -16.21 -1.91 9.29
N LEU A 39 -15.34 -1.08 9.90
CA LEU A 39 -14.43 -1.53 10.96
C LEU A 39 -15.19 -1.99 12.21
N GLU A 40 -16.23 -1.25 12.62
CA GLU A 40 -17.09 -1.62 13.76
C GLU A 40 -17.83 -2.93 13.50
N ALA A 41 -18.37 -3.12 12.29
CA ALA A 41 -19.06 -4.36 11.91
C ALA A 41 -18.14 -5.59 11.92
N ALA A 42 -16.86 -5.40 11.67
CA ALA A 42 -15.85 -6.47 11.70
C ALA A 42 -15.20 -6.67 13.08
N LEU A 43 -15.48 -5.78 14.04
CA LEU A 43 -14.88 -5.84 15.37
C LEU A 43 -15.39 -7.05 16.16
N THR A 44 -14.48 -7.74 16.82
CA THR A 44 -14.80 -8.80 17.77
C THR A 44 -14.13 -8.53 19.11
N PRO A 45 -14.62 -9.14 20.22
CA PRO A 45 -13.96 -9.01 21.53
C PRO A 45 -12.50 -9.51 21.56
N LYS A 46 -12.09 -10.28 20.55
CA LYS A 46 -10.73 -10.81 20.40
C LYS A 46 -9.82 -9.88 19.59
N ALA A 47 -10.34 -8.85 18.95
CA ALA A 47 -9.54 -7.91 18.16
C ALA A 47 -8.56 -7.17 19.07
N LYS A 48 -7.29 -7.09 18.63
CA LYS A 48 -6.20 -6.45 19.38
C LYS A 48 -5.51 -5.35 18.60
N ILE A 49 -5.44 -5.50 17.27
CA ILE A 49 -4.61 -4.67 16.41
C ILE A 49 -5.43 -4.23 15.19
N LEU A 50 -5.26 -2.96 14.83
CA LEU A 50 -5.60 -2.43 13.51
C LEU A 50 -4.29 -2.21 12.74
N VAL A 51 -4.14 -2.82 11.57
CA VAL A 51 -3.09 -2.48 10.60
C VAL A 51 -3.63 -1.42 9.66
N PHE A 52 -2.98 -0.27 9.60
CA PHE A 52 -3.42 0.87 8.79
C PHE A 52 -2.31 1.29 7.82
N ASN A 53 -2.56 1.20 6.52
CA ASN A 53 -1.60 1.52 5.48
C ASN A 53 -2.12 2.66 4.59
N SER A 54 -1.45 3.82 4.64
CA SER A 54 -1.79 4.99 3.82
C SER A 54 -0.53 5.83 3.54
N PRO A 55 -0.19 6.07 2.26
CA PRO A 55 -0.78 5.51 1.02
C PRO A 55 -0.71 3.99 0.95
N SER A 56 -1.75 3.36 0.39
CA SER A 56 -1.91 1.91 0.41
C SER A 56 -1.20 1.19 -0.75
N ASN A 57 -0.66 0.03 -0.47
CA ASN A 57 -0.35 -0.99 -1.46
C ASN A 57 -1.42 -2.10 -1.32
N PRO A 58 -2.22 -2.40 -2.36
CA PRO A 58 -1.96 -2.22 -3.80
C PRO A 58 -2.65 -1.00 -4.45
N THR A 59 -3.50 -0.28 -3.75
CA THR A 59 -4.51 0.61 -4.34
C THR A 59 -4.03 2.02 -4.64
N GLY A 60 -2.99 2.48 -3.93
CA GLY A 60 -2.57 3.88 -3.94
C GLY A 60 -3.57 4.82 -3.27
N ALA A 61 -4.58 4.29 -2.58
CA ALA A 61 -5.55 5.09 -1.85
C ALA A 61 -4.89 5.80 -0.66
N CYS A 62 -5.28 7.06 -0.45
CA CYS A 62 -4.84 7.87 0.68
C CYS A 62 -6.05 8.27 1.52
N TYR A 63 -5.96 8.09 2.82
CA TYR A 63 -6.96 8.62 3.74
C TYR A 63 -6.68 10.11 3.98
N SER A 64 -7.71 10.93 3.84
CA SER A 64 -7.68 12.33 4.26
C SER A 64 -7.42 12.45 5.76
N VAL A 65 -7.08 13.65 6.23
CA VAL A 65 -6.89 13.92 7.67
C VAL A 65 -8.13 13.55 8.47
N SER A 66 -9.32 13.90 7.98
CA SER A 66 -10.59 13.61 8.66
C SER A 66 -10.93 12.12 8.69
N GLU A 67 -10.73 11.39 7.59
CA GLU A 67 -10.93 9.93 7.53
C GLU A 67 -9.95 9.21 8.45
N ARG A 68 -8.66 9.57 8.38
CA ARG A 68 -7.62 9.03 9.27
C ARG A 68 -7.98 9.25 10.75
N ASP A 69 -8.32 10.49 11.12
CA ASP A 69 -8.59 10.84 12.52
C ASP A 69 -9.84 10.11 13.05
N ALA A 70 -10.87 9.95 12.24
CA ALA A 70 -12.05 9.18 12.61
C ALA A 70 -11.70 7.71 12.89
N ILE A 71 -10.88 7.08 12.02
CA ILE A 71 -10.43 5.69 12.19
C ILE A 71 -9.53 5.53 13.41
N VAL A 72 -8.56 6.44 13.58
CA VAL A 72 -7.63 6.39 14.73
C VAL A 72 -8.38 6.56 16.04
N LYS A 73 -9.27 7.56 16.13
CA LYS A 73 -10.09 7.78 17.33
C LYS A 73 -10.94 6.56 17.64
N TRP A 74 -11.63 6.01 16.64
CA TRP A 74 -12.42 4.80 16.81
C TRP A 74 -11.57 3.63 17.34
N ALA A 75 -10.41 3.38 16.76
CA ALA A 75 -9.53 2.28 17.17
C ALA A 75 -9.05 2.45 18.63
N LEU A 76 -8.68 3.67 19.02
CA LEU A 76 -8.25 3.99 20.38
C LEU A 76 -9.40 3.82 21.38
N ASP A 77 -10.61 4.30 21.06
CA ASP A 77 -11.82 4.15 21.88
C ASP A 77 -12.19 2.66 22.07
N ARG A 78 -11.86 1.79 21.14
CA ARG A 78 -12.02 0.30 21.20
C ARG A 78 -10.84 -0.43 21.85
N GLY A 79 -9.83 0.30 22.32
CA GLY A 79 -8.65 -0.28 22.97
C GLY A 79 -7.71 -1.03 22.03
N LEU A 80 -7.80 -0.80 20.73
CA LEU A 80 -6.91 -1.42 19.74
C LEU A 80 -5.52 -0.78 19.76
N PHE A 81 -4.50 -1.58 19.46
CA PHE A 81 -3.18 -1.09 19.09
C PHE A 81 -3.17 -0.81 17.57
N ILE A 82 -2.57 0.29 17.14
CA ILE A 82 -2.50 0.68 15.74
C ILE A 82 -1.07 0.48 15.23
N ILE A 83 -0.91 -0.34 14.18
CA ILE A 83 0.30 -0.41 13.39
C ILE A 83 0.04 0.38 12.10
N ALA A 84 0.67 1.54 11.99
CA ALA A 84 0.56 2.41 10.84
C ALA A 84 1.76 2.20 9.90
N ASP A 85 1.52 1.62 8.74
CA ASP A 85 2.53 1.49 7.68
C ASP A 85 2.46 2.72 6.77
N GLU A 86 3.46 3.57 6.88
CA GLU A 86 3.57 4.84 6.15
C GLU A 86 4.74 4.83 5.16
N ILE A 87 5.13 3.65 4.65
CA ILE A 87 6.29 3.50 3.76
C ILE A 87 6.23 4.37 2.48
N TYR A 88 5.03 4.82 2.09
CA TYR A 88 4.79 5.67 0.93
C TYR A 88 4.48 7.13 1.28
N ASP A 89 4.74 7.59 2.50
CA ASP A 89 4.34 8.90 3.05
C ASP A 89 4.73 10.10 2.17
N GLN A 90 5.89 10.06 1.50
CA GLN A 90 6.36 11.11 0.61
C GLN A 90 5.83 10.98 -0.84
N LEU A 91 5.18 9.87 -1.15
CA LEU A 91 4.60 9.61 -2.48
C LEU A 91 3.09 9.83 -2.43
N VAL A 92 2.69 11.05 -2.11
CA VAL A 92 1.30 11.53 -2.13
C VAL A 92 1.17 12.56 -3.24
N TYR A 93 0.11 12.47 -4.04
CA TYR A 93 -0.07 13.27 -5.23
C TYR A 93 -1.10 14.38 -5.04
N GLU A 94 -0.79 15.54 -5.62
CA GLU A 94 -1.70 16.66 -5.58
C GLU A 94 -3.10 16.34 -6.13
N PRO A 95 -4.15 16.93 -5.53
CA PRO A 95 -4.15 17.95 -4.47
C PRO A 95 -4.01 17.41 -3.04
N ASN A 96 -3.86 16.09 -2.86
CA ASN A 96 -3.76 15.47 -1.54
C ASN A 96 -2.43 15.82 -0.87
N LYS A 97 -2.43 15.74 0.46
CA LYS A 97 -1.24 15.99 1.29
C LYS A 97 -0.98 14.79 2.19
N PRO A 98 0.29 14.54 2.54
CA PRO A 98 0.63 13.50 3.52
C PRO A 98 -0.17 13.64 4.81
N SER A 99 -0.68 12.51 5.30
CA SER A 99 -1.56 12.43 6.48
C SER A 99 -1.04 11.36 7.43
N SER A 100 0.02 11.69 8.19
CA SER A 100 0.65 10.74 9.12
C SER A 100 -0.10 10.58 10.43
N ILE A 101 -0.17 9.33 10.93
CA ILE A 101 -0.69 8.99 12.27
C ILE A 101 0.26 9.47 13.39
N ILE A 102 1.49 9.84 13.08
CA ILE A 102 2.48 10.30 14.08
C ILE A 102 1.97 11.45 14.95
N VAL A 103 1.02 12.25 14.47
CA VAL A 103 0.41 13.34 15.24
C VAL A 103 -0.35 12.84 16.48
N TRP A 104 -0.89 11.63 16.41
CA TRP A 104 -1.59 10.95 17.49
C TRP A 104 -0.65 10.23 18.46
N TRP A 105 0.54 9.83 17.99
CA TRP A 105 1.50 9.10 18.80
C TRP A 105 1.92 9.85 20.06
N LYS A 106 2.02 11.18 20.00
CA LYS A 106 2.40 12.00 21.17
C LYS A 106 1.43 11.85 22.35
N GLN A 107 0.15 11.62 22.08
CA GLN A 107 -0.88 11.40 23.11
C GLN A 107 -1.03 9.93 23.49
N TYR A 108 -0.77 9.01 22.57
CA TYR A 108 -1.01 7.57 22.72
C TYR A 108 0.23 6.75 22.33
N PRO A 109 1.41 7.03 22.93
CA PRO A 109 2.67 6.38 22.53
C PRO A 109 2.67 4.87 22.77
N ASP A 110 1.89 4.38 23.73
CA ASP A 110 1.72 2.97 24.09
C ASP A 110 0.68 2.24 23.24
N ARG A 111 0.01 2.94 22.32
CA ARG A 111 -1.06 2.41 21.47
C ARG A 111 -0.79 2.50 19.98
N ILE A 112 0.30 3.14 19.58
CA ILE A 112 0.60 3.39 18.18
C ILE A 112 2.05 3.03 17.88
N ALA A 113 2.25 2.32 16.78
CA ALA A 113 3.54 2.13 16.14
C ALA A 113 3.45 2.63 14.69
N VAL A 114 4.25 3.63 14.34
CA VAL A 114 4.41 4.11 12.96
C VAL A 114 5.62 3.43 12.35
N VAL A 115 5.40 2.70 11.29
CA VAL A 115 6.43 1.97 10.54
C VAL A 115 6.71 2.72 9.24
N ASN A 116 7.96 2.99 8.95
CA ASN A 116 8.39 3.67 7.73
C ASN A 116 9.78 3.19 7.30
N GLY A 117 10.30 3.72 6.21
CA GLY A 117 11.62 3.34 5.71
C GLY A 117 12.02 4.14 4.48
N LEU A 118 13.23 3.88 4.00
CA LEU A 118 13.84 4.63 2.91
C LEU A 118 13.64 3.96 1.54
N ALA A 119 13.08 2.76 1.52
CA ALA A 119 12.98 1.93 0.33
C ALA A 119 12.17 2.59 -0.81
N LYS A 120 11.13 3.35 -0.47
CA LYS A 120 10.18 3.93 -1.42
C LYS A 120 10.44 5.41 -1.65
N SER A 121 10.33 6.21 -0.62
CA SER A 121 10.47 7.67 -0.69
C SER A 121 11.86 8.14 -1.16
N PHE A 122 12.89 7.35 -0.93
CA PHE A 122 14.26 7.65 -1.36
C PHE A 122 14.79 6.67 -2.43
N ALA A 123 13.94 5.82 -3.01
CA ALA A 123 14.34 4.78 -3.97
C ALA A 123 15.49 3.87 -3.46
N MET A 124 15.59 3.67 -2.16
CA MET A 124 16.67 2.94 -1.47
C MET A 124 16.29 1.49 -1.13
N THR A 125 15.61 0.78 -2.04
CA THR A 125 15.13 -0.58 -1.81
C THR A 125 16.24 -1.55 -1.43
N GLY A 126 17.39 -1.50 -2.12
CA GLY A 126 18.54 -2.37 -1.89
C GLY A 126 19.30 -2.10 -0.59
N TRP A 127 19.12 -0.94 0.02
CA TRP A 127 19.80 -0.55 1.26
C TRP A 127 19.20 -1.19 2.52
N ARG A 128 18.00 -1.70 2.43
CA ARG A 128 17.32 -2.46 3.49
C ARG A 128 17.21 -1.73 4.82
N VAL A 129 16.77 -0.46 4.80
CA VAL A 129 16.60 0.37 6.00
C VAL A 129 15.12 0.70 6.20
N GLY A 130 14.59 0.30 7.34
CA GLY A 130 13.30 0.72 7.87
C GLY A 130 13.44 1.14 9.32
N TYR A 131 12.44 1.84 9.84
CA TYR A 131 12.39 2.27 11.23
C TYR A 131 10.96 2.27 11.75
N THR A 132 10.84 2.24 13.08
CA THR A 132 9.55 2.28 13.77
C THR A 132 9.63 3.34 14.86
N VAL A 133 8.59 4.16 14.94
CA VAL A 133 8.37 5.12 16.03
C VAL A 133 7.24 4.60 16.92
N THR A 134 7.55 4.27 18.17
CA THR A 134 6.60 3.72 19.13
C THR A 134 7.08 3.93 20.56
N HIS A 135 6.37 3.39 21.57
CA HIS A 135 6.75 3.50 22.98
C HIS A 135 8.15 2.88 23.24
N PRO A 136 8.99 3.50 24.08
CA PRO A 136 10.35 3.01 24.39
C PRO A 136 10.41 1.54 24.83
N ASP A 137 9.45 1.08 25.61
CA ASP A 137 9.41 -0.33 26.05
C ASP A 137 9.20 -1.30 24.88
N LEU A 138 8.37 -0.92 23.90
CA LEU A 138 8.19 -1.71 22.69
C LEU A 138 9.46 -1.67 21.83
N VAL A 139 10.09 -0.50 21.67
CA VAL A 139 11.40 -0.38 20.98
C VAL A 139 12.42 -1.32 21.58
N LYS A 140 12.51 -1.37 22.92
CA LYS A 140 13.42 -2.29 23.63
C LYS A 140 13.17 -3.76 23.26
N LYS A 141 11.89 -4.16 23.20
CA LYS A 141 11.50 -5.54 22.80
C LYS A 141 11.81 -5.84 21.35
N LEU A 142 11.50 -4.89 20.44
CA LEU A 142 11.83 -5.00 19.03
C LEU A 142 13.35 -5.15 18.83
N SER A 143 14.16 -4.34 19.53
CA SER A 143 15.63 -4.42 19.47
C SER A 143 16.15 -5.79 19.96
N GLN A 144 15.56 -6.34 21.02
CA GLN A 144 15.93 -7.68 21.51
C GLN A 144 15.64 -8.76 20.45
N ILE A 145 14.46 -8.73 19.82
CA ILE A 145 14.07 -9.71 18.81
C ILE A 145 14.96 -9.54 17.56
N THR A 146 15.11 -8.31 17.07
CA THR A 146 15.93 -8.03 15.88
C THR A 146 17.39 -8.45 16.08
N GLY A 147 17.94 -8.21 17.29
CA GLY A 147 19.30 -8.61 17.64
C GLY A 147 19.54 -10.11 17.57
N GLN A 148 18.50 -10.94 17.78
CA GLN A 148 18.59 -12.39 17.69
C GLN A 148 18.21 -12.94 16.30
N ALA A 149 17.31 -12.26 15.59
CA ALA A 149 16.76 -12.73 14.31
C ALA A 149 17.63 -12.33 13.11
N THR A 150 18.04 -11.06 13.03
CA THR A 150 18.71 -10.49 11.84
C THR A 150 19.99 -9.72 12.14
N GLY A 151 20.23 -9.36 13.40
CA GLY A 151 21.33 -8.48 13.80
C GLY A 151 21.09 -7.01 13.42
N ASN A 152 22.16 -6.24 13.35
CA ASN A 152 22.10 -4.82 13.05
C ASN A 152 22.00 -4.56 11.53
N ILE A 153 21.39 -3.42 11.18
CA ILE A 153 21.50 -2.89 9.82
C ILE A 153 22.96 -2.61 9.50
N CYS A 154 23.41 -2.95 8.29
CA CYS A 154 24.75 -2.66 7.79
C CYS A 154 25.14 -1.21 8.07
N SER A 155 26.33 -0.95 8.60
CA SER A 155 26.78 0.38 9.01
C SER A 155 26.85 1.37 7.84
N VAL A 156 27.16 0.90 6.63
CA VAL A 156 27.13 1.71 5.40
C VAL A 156 25.69 2.16 5.12
N SER A 157 24.71 1.25 5.22
CA SER A 157 23.28 1.57 5.05
C SER A 157 22.79 2.57 6.11
N GLN A 158 23.27 2.46 7.36
CA GLN A 158 22.93 3.43 8.41
C GLN A 158 23.45 4.83 8.07
N LYS A 159 24.68 4.96 7.58
CA LYS A 159 25.25 6.25 7.15
C LYS A 159 24.51 6.82 5.95
N ALA A 160 24.14 5.99 4.97
CA ALA A 160 23.30 6.40 3.86
C ALA A 160 21.92 6.87 4.32
N ALA A 161 21.32 6.19 5.31
CA ALA A 161 20.06 6.60 5.91
C ALA A 161 20.13 7.97 6.58
N VAL A 162 21.19 8.25 7.33
CA VAL A 162 21.43 9.58 7.92
C VAL A 162 21.51 10.63 6.83
N ALA A 163 22.29 10.40 5.79
CA ALA A 163 22.42 11.34 4.67
C ALA A 163 21.07 11.60 3.96
N ALA A 164 20.26 10.56 3.75
CA ALA A 164 18.94 10.68 3.14
C ALA A 164 17.97 11.51 4.02
N LEU A 165 17.94 11.25 5.31
CA LEU A 165 17.00 11.90 6.24
C LEU A 165 17.40 13.32 6.64
N THR A 166 18.67 13.68 6.53
CA THR A 166 19.19 15.02 6.90
C THR A 166 19.60 15.87 5.71
N GLY A 167 19.62 15.28 4.53
CA GLY A 167 19.95 15.96 3.27
C GLY A 167 18.74 16.71 2.67
N PRO A 168 18.96 17.34 1.50
CA PRO A 168 17.87 18.02 0.78
C PRO A 168 16.86 17.00 0.21
N TYR A 169 15.59 17.41 0.17
CA TYR A 169 14.48 16.57 -0.31
C TYR A 169 14.14 16.78 -1.81
N ASP A 170 14.95 17.54 -2.54
CA ASP A 170 14.68 17.85 -3.96
C ASP A 170 14.58 16.59 -4.83
N CYS A 171 15.39 15.58 -4.55
CA CYS A 171 15.33 14.30 -5.27
C CYS A 171 14.01 13.54 -4.98
N VAL A 172 13.48 13.60 -3.76
CA VAL A 172 12.22 12.99 -3.38
C VAL A 172 11.06 13.70 -4.09
N GLU A 173 11.08 15.04 -4.09
CA GLU A 173 10.06 15.83 -4.78
C GLU A 173 10.08 15.62 -6.29
N SER A 174 11.25 15.62 -6.92
CA SER A 174 11.40 15.32 -8.35
C SER A 174 10.86 13.94 -8.72
N MET A 175 11.12 12.94 -7.87
CA MET A 175 10.59 11.59 -8.06
C MET A 175 9.07 11.55 -7.86
N ARG A 176 8.53 12.24 -6.85
CA ARG A 176 7.09 12.35 -6.61
C ARG A 176 6.37 12.92 -7.83
N GLN A 177 6.90 14.00 -8.40
CA GLN A 177 6.34 14.63 -9.60
C GLN A 177 6.38 13.69 -10.82
N ALA A 178 7.49 12.97 -11.01
CA ALA A 178 7.61 11.98 -12.08
C ALA A 178 6.57 10.84 -11.91
N PHE A 179 6.36 10.35 -10.69
CA PHE A 179 5.35 9.34 -10.41
C PHE A 179 3.93 9.89 -10.58
N GLN A 180 3.66 11.13 -10.18
CA GLN A 180 2.36 11.76 -10.40
C GLN A 180 2.04 11.85 -11.90
N LYS A 181 3.00 12.27 -12.73
CA LYS A 181 2.85 12.29 -14.19
C LYS A 181 2.54 10.89 -14.74
N ARG A 182 3.29 9.88 -14.35
CA ARG A 182 3.09 8.49 -14.79
C ARG A 182 1.75 7.93 -14.34
N ARG A 183 1.34 8.22 -13.09
CA ARG A 183 0.02 7.89 -12.59
C ARG A 183 -1.07 8.48 -13.48
N ASP A 184 -0.97 9.76 -13.84
CA ASP A 184 -1.97 10.45 -14.65
C ASP A 184 -2.06 9.86 -16.06
N MET A 185 -0.92 9.54 -16.67
CA MET A 185 -0.86 8.89 -17.99
C MET A 185 -1.48 7.49 -17.94
N ALA A 186 -1.04 6.65 -17.00
CA ALA A 186 -1.52 5.28 -16.87
C ALA A 186 -3.00 5.21 -16.46
N TRP A 187 -3.43 6.06 -15.54
CA TRP A 187 -4.83 6.11 -15.11
C TRP A 187 -5.75 6.56 -16.26
N LYS A 188 -5.37 7.57 -17.02
CA LYS A 188 -6.15 8.04 -18.17
C LYS A 188 -6.33 6.93 -19.21
N GLU A 189 -5.30 6.14 -19.45
CA GLU A 189 -5.35 5.00 -20.36
C GLU A 189 -6.28 3.91 -19.81
N ILE A 190 -6.04 3.40 -18.59
CA ILE A 190 -6.82 2.30 -18.01
C ILE A 190 -8.29 2.71 -17.79
N ALA A 191 -8.55 3.94 -17.35
CA ALA A 191 -9.91 4.44 -17.14
C ALA A 191 -10.71 4.60 -18.44
N SER A 192 -10.04 4.58 -19.60
CA SER A 192 -10.71 4.57 -20.91
C SER A 192 -11.14 3.17 -21.38
N TRP A 193 -10.71 2.12 -20.69
CA TRP A 193 -11.02 0.75 -21.08
C TRP A 193 -12.46 0.39 -20.70
N SER A 194 -13.20 -0.15 -21.64
CA SER A 194 -14.58 -0.60 -21.40
C SER A 194 -14.61 -1.71 -20.36
N ASN A 195 -15.58 -1.65 -19.44
CA ASN A 195 -15.80 -2.68 -18.42
C ASN A 195 -14.64 -2.83 -17.41
N VAL A 196 -13.82 -1.79 -17.22
CA VAL A 196 -12.77 -1.75 -16.20
C VAL A 196 -13.06 -0.60 -15.22
N VAL A 197 -13.02 -0.89 -13.92
CA VAL A 197 -13.18 0.12 -12.88
C VAL A 197 -11.84 0.35 -12.21
N CYS A 198 -11.23 1.50 -12.46
CA CYS A 198 -9.93 1.87 -11.90
C CYS A 198 -10.01 3.22 -11.17
N PRO A 199 -10.16 3.24 -9.86
CA PRO A 199 -10.04 4.47 -9.09
C PRO A 199 -8.67 5.12 -9.31
N LYS A 200 -8.67 6.46 -9.37
CA LYS A 200 -7.42 7.20 -9.50
C LYS A 200 -6.62 7.10 -8.19
N SER A 201 -5.42 6.54 -8.25
CA SER A 201 -4.57 6.45 -7.05
C SER A 201 -4.13 7.85 -6.59
N GLU A 202 -4.09 8.03 -5.28
CA GLU A 202 -3.77 9.30 -4.64
C GLU A 202 -2.32 9.32 -4.12
N GLY A 203 -1.66 8.15 -4.09
CA GLY A 203 -0.27 7.98 -3.66
C GLY A 203 0.34 6.64 -4.09
N ALA A 204 1.49 6.30 -3.52
CA ALA A 204 2.33 5.15 -3.88
C ALA A 204 2.72 5.16 -5.37
N PHE A 205 2.85 3.99 -6.02
CA PHE A 205 3.12 3.91 -7.47
C PHE A 205 2.36 2.74 -8.11
N TYR A 206 1.10 2.56 -7.69
CA TYR A 206 0.22 1.50 -8.18
C TYR A 206 -1.12 2.07 -8.66
N LEU A 207 -1.69 1.42 -9.67
CA LEU A 207 -3.10 1.45 -9.99
C LEU A 207 -3.66 0.05 -9.73
N PHE A 208 -4.88 0.00 -9.21
CA PHE A 208 -5.55 -1.23 -8.87
C PHE A 208 -6.92 -1.23 -9.52
N ALA A 209 -7.11 -2.09 -10.51
CA ALA A 209 -8.27 -2.06 -11.38
C ALA A 209 -9.11 -3.33 -11.21
N ASP A 210 -10.40 -3.15 -11.00
CA ASP A 210 -11.40 -4.21 -11.08
C ASP A 210 -11.67 -4.52 -12.55
N ILE A 211 -11.44 -5.76 -12.92
CA ILE A 211 -11.60 -6.31 -14.28
C ILE A 211 -12.66 -7.42 -14.33
N SER A 212 -13.43 -7.63 -13.26
CA SER A 212 -14.40 -8.73 -13.16
C SER A 212 -15.41 -8.76 -14.28
N ALA A 213 -15.78 -7.60 -14.82
CA ALA A 213 -16.70 -7.51 -15.97
C ALA A 213 -16.09 -7.96 -17.31
N LEU A 214 -14.79 -8.31 -17.35
CA LEU A 214 -14.09 -8.87 -18.50
C LEU A 214 -13.95 -10.41 -18.44
N TYR A 215 -14.37 -11.03 -17.33
CA TYR A 215 -14.23 -12.48 -17.17
C TYR A 215 -15.10 -13.25 -18.14
N ASP A 216 -14.52 -14.33 -18.69
CA ASP A 216 -15.17 -15.27 -19.59
C ASP A 216 -14.64 -16.70 -19.36
N GLU A 217 -15.02 -17.66 -20.19
CA GLU A 217 -14.57 -19.06 -20.06
C GLU A 217 -13.04 -19.24 -20.20
N LYS A 218 -12.35 -18.34 -20.92
CA LYS A 218 -10.89 -18.37 -21.14
C LYS A 218 -10.13 -17.56 -20.10
N MET A 219 -10.82 -16.66 -19.43
CA MET A 219 -10.27 -15.75 -18.43
C MET A 219 -11.24 -15.63 -17.23
N PRO A 220 -11.36 -16.70 -16.42
CA PRO A 220 -12.39 -16.80 -15.37
C PRO A 220 -12.07 -15.97 -14.13
N ASP A 221 -10.84 -15.50 -13.96
CA ASP A 221 -10.37 -14.76 -12.78
C ASP A 221 -9.14 -13.89 -13.08
N ALA A 222 -8.71 -13.08 -12.09
CA ALA A 222 -7.55 -12.22 -12.22
C ALA A 222 -6.23 -12.98 -12.39
N THR A 223 -6.11 -14.19 -11.85
CA THR A 223 -4.92 -15.02 -11.99
C THR A 223 -4.77 -15.53 -13.44
N ALA A 224 -5.87 -15.99 -14.06
CA ALA A 224 -5.91 -16.35 -15.47
C ALA A 224 -5.61 -15.13 -16.37
N ALA A 225 -6.18 -13.96 -16.05
CA ALA A 225 -5.90 -12.71 -16.75
C ALA A 225 -4.40 -12.36 -16.69
N CYS A 226 -3.79 -12.38 -15.51
CA CYS A 226 -2.35 -12.09 -15.35
C CYS A 226 -1.47 -13.11 -16.08
N THR A 227 -1.83 -14.40 -16.07
CA THR A 227 -1.12 -15.45 -16.79
C THR A 227 -1.18 -15.21 -18.30
N ARG A 228 -2.36 -14.89 -18.81
CA ARG A 228 -2.57 -14.56 -20.21
C ARG A 228 -1.80 -13.31 -20.64
N LEU A 229 -1.82 -12.26 -19.83
CA LEU A 229 -1.06 -11.02 -20.07
C LEU A 229 0.45 -11.26 -20.09
N LEU A 230 0.95 -12.13 -19.23
CA LEU A 230 2.36 -12.50 -19.24
C LEU A 230 2.73 -13.24 -20.53
N SER A 231 1.91 -14.21 -20.96
CA SER A 231 2.21 -15.04 -22.14
C SER A 231 1.98 -14.33 -23.48
N GLU A 232 0.90 -13.54 -23.61
CA GLU A 232 0.50 -12.93 -24.88
C GLU A 232 1.01 -11.49 -25.04
N ALA A 233 1.08 -10.72 -23.93
CA ALA A 233 1.53 -9.34 -23.95
C ALA A 233 2.98 -9.16 -23.46
N GLY A 234 3.59 -10.17 -22.81
CA GLY A 234 4.89 -10.03 -22.16
C GLY A 234 4.88 -9.01 -21.03
N VAL A 235 3.74 -8.83 -20.33
CA VAL A 235 3.57 -7.88 -19.25
C VAL A 235 3.21 -8.61 -17.97
N ALA A 236 4.08 -8.50 -16.95
CA ALA A 236 3.86 -9.08 -15.64
C ALA A 236 3.03 -8.14 -14.76
N LEU A 237 1.83 -8.56 -14.39
CA LEU A 237 0.95 -7.90 -13.45
C LEU A 237 0.68 -8.81 -12.24
N VAL A 238 0.11 -8.28 -11.18
CA VAL A 238 -0.15 -9.06 -9.97
C VAL A 238 -1.65 -9.20 -9.76
N PRO A 239 -2.17 -10.46 -9.66
CA PRO A 239 -3.58 -10.69 -9.41
C PRO A 239 -4.00 -10.24 -8.01
N GLY A 240 -5.25 -9.82 -7.89
CA GLY A 240 -5.81 -9.24 -6.69
C GLY A 240 -6.04 -10.22 -5.54
N ASP A 241 -6.03 -11.52 -5.83
CA ASP A 241 -6.17 -12.58 -4.81
C ASP A 241 -5.20 -12.40 -3.66
N ALA A 242 -3.93 -12.14 -3.98
CA ALA A 242 -2.87 -11.92 -2.99
C ALA A 242 -3.13 -10.69 -2.09
N PHE A 243 -3.99 -9.79 -2.52
CA PHE A 243 -4.33 -8.56 -1.80
C PHE A 243 -5.73 -8.62 -1.14
N GLY A 244 -6.41 -9.77 -1.20
CA GLY A 244 -7.77 -9.95 -0.68
C GLY A 244 -8.85 -9.29 -1.53
N ALA A 245 -8.61 -9.08 -2.83
CA ALA A 245 -9.54 -8.52 -3.81
C ALA A 245 -9.41 -9.25 -5.17
N PRO A 246 -9.97 -10.47 -5.29
CA PRO A 246 -9.76 -11.38 -6.41
C PRO A 246 -10.23 -10.85 -7.76
N ASP A 247 -11.12 -9.85 -7.76
CA ASP A 247 -11.64 -9.23 -8.99
C ASP A 247 -10.71 -8.18 -9.61
N CYS A 248 -9.59 -7.89 -8.95
CA CYS A 248 -8.70 -6.81 -9.33
C CYS A 248 -7.35 -7.30 -9.84
N ILE A 249 -6.66 -6.41 -10.57
CA ILE A 249 -5.23 -6.57 -10.90
C ILE A 249 -4.46 -5.30 -10.55
N ARG A 250 -3.20 -5.48 -10.10
CA ARG A 250 -2.30 -4.38 -9.76
C ARG A 250 -1.35 -4.06 -10.90
N PHE A 251 -1.36 -2.81 -11.33
CA PHE A 251 -0.38 -2.20 -12.23
C PHE A 251 0.63 -1.41 -11.40
N SER A 252 1.93 -1.57 -11.68
CA SER A 252 2.98 -0.70 -11.16
C SER A 252 3.43 0.25 -12.26
N TYR A 253 3.45 1.55 -11.98
CA TYR A 253 4.00 2.54 -12.91
C TYR A 253 5.42 3.02 -12.52
N ALA A 254 6.13 2.21 -11.72
CA ALA A 254 7.52 2.46 -11.35
C ALA A 254 8.50 1.98 -12.44
N VAL A 255 8.28 2.42 -13.67
CA VAL A 255 9.08 2.14 -14.87
C VAL A 255 9.25 3.41 -15.72
N ALA A 256 10.05 3.37 -16.78
CA ALA A 256 10.17 4.50 -17.70
C ALA A 256 8.86 4.81 -18.44
N ASP A 257 8.65 6.06 -18.83
CA ASP A 257 7.38 6.54 -19.42
C ASP A 257 7.01 5.79 -20.71
N ASP A 258 7.98 5.55 -21.58
CA ASP A 258 7.82 4.82 -22.85
C ASP A 258 7.49 3.34 -22.62
N VAL A 259 8.21 2.68 -21.70
CA VAL A 259 7.96 1.28 -21.31
C VAL A 259 6.55 1.13 -20.70
N LEU A 260 6.11 2.10 -19.89
CA LEU A 260 4.78 2.10 -19.30
C LEU A 260 3.69 2.14 -20.37
N MET A 261 3.80 3.09 -21.30
CA MET A 261 2.77 3.27 -22.34
C MET A 261 2.73 2.13 -23.33
N ASP A 262 3.90 1.57 -23.73
CA ASP A 262 3.97 0.39 -24.55
C ASP A 262 3.34 -0.84 -23.86
N ALA A 263 3.65 -1.05 -22.59
CA ALA A 263 3.06 -2.13 -21.80
C ALA A 263 1.53 -2.00 -21.71
N LEU A 264 1.00 -0.81 -21.45
CA LEU A 264 -0.44 -0.56 -21.38
C LEU A 264 -1.13 -0.80 -22.72
N ALA A 265 -0.52 -0.40 -23.83
CA ALA A 265 -1.06 -0.66 -25.17
C ALA A 265 -1.16 -2.17 -25.46
N ARG A 266 -0.12 -2.94 -25.09
CA ARG A 266 -0.13 -4.41 -25.23
C ARG A 266 -1.17 -5.07 -24.31
N VAL A 267 -1.31 -4.61 -23.07
CA VAL A 267 -2.33 -5.08 -22.13
C VAL A 267 -3.73 -4.82 -22.69
N ARG A 268 -3.99 -3.59 -23.16
CA ARG A 268 -5.27 -3.22 -23.77
C ARG A 268 -5.66 -4.15 -24.93
N LYS A 269 -4.71 -4.42 -25.82
CA LYS A 269 -4.93 -5.33 -26.96
C LYS A 269 -5.38 -6.73 -26.52
N VAL A 270 -4.81 -7.26 -25.44
CA VAL A 270 -5.12 -8.59 -24.93
C VAL A 270 -6.43 -8.61 -24.14
N LEU A 271 -6.67 -7.62 -23.25
CA LEU A 271 -7.85 -7.59 -22.40
C LEU A 271 -9.12 -7.10 -23.10
N ILE A 272 -8.97 -6.08 -23.98
CA ILE A 272 -10.10 -5.36 -24.57
C ILE A 272 -10.28 -5.70 -26.06
N GLY A 273 -9.24 -6.27 -26.70
CA GLY A 273 -9.28 -6.62 -28.12
C GLY A 273 -9.12 -5.41 -29.06
N GLN A 274 -8.57 -4.29 -28.57
CA GLN A 274 -8.43 -3.02 -29.32
C GLN A 274 -6.99 -2.53 -29.35
#